data_aaa1452e1d1d05184f337fd41e81ddb2
#
_entry.id   aaa1452e1d1d05184f337fd41e81ddb2
#
_cell.length_a   1.000
_cell.length_b   1.000
_cell.length_c   1.000
_cell.angle_alpha   90.00
_cell.angle_beta   90.00
_cell.angle_gamma   90.00
#
_symmetry.space_group_name_H-M   'P 1'
#
loop_
_entity.id
_entity.type
_entity.pdbx_description
1 polymer ?
#
loop_
_entity_poly.entity_id
_entity_poly.type
_entity_poly.pdbx_seq_one_letter_code
_entity_poly.pdbx_strand_id
1 'polypeptide(L)'
;MFNQTNLKFREMKKSIFMFALATLMSTSVFAQDNDAKRLPGYKTTFEGNGFWNNWFMSANFGAQSLFAENSKDAKFRNTITFMPTLSVGKWFNPYWGVRLQGTGGSLHGFTSGANSMLHYQYGAVHADFMFGLINFFAPYKENRRFDIVPFAGIGGAFIRKGDQSFTINAGIQARYRISKRFDINVEYQGAILDDDMVVRGGFPNDGISGLTAGVTFRFGKTGFKKGYSSRQYNAIKSNYSDLEANYATLKKENAAQQAEIAELKARKPEIVKEETVIDNSEIKALPSTITFPFNSSKIELSQEVSIFNIAEFLKANPEIRVRLTGYADKRGSEQANRIVSERRANAVTEVFVNKYGIAKDRITTEFKGTSTKFENDDWNRAVVVELIK
;
A
#
# COMPACT_ATOMS: atom_id res chain seq x y z
N MET A 1 -61.16 4.28 4.45
CA MET A 1 -60.09 4.12 5.45
C MET A 1 -58.78 3.55 4.87
N PHE A 2 -58.78 3.08 3.62
CA PHE A 2 -57.58 2.50 2.93
C PHE A 2 -56.58 3.52 2.35
N ASN A 3 -56.96 4.78 2.20
CA ASN A 3 -56.15 5.75 1.46
C ASN A 3 -55.10 6.50 2.31
N GLN A 4 -55.24 6.54 3.63
CA GLN A 4 -54.31 7.24 4.50
C GLN A 4 -53.10 6.40 4.90
N THR A 5 -53.27 5.08 4.94
CA THR A 5 -52.16 4.15 5.29
C THR A 5 -51.12 4.08 4.16
N ASN A 6 -51.59 4.06 2.91
CA ASN A 6 -50.70 4.05 1.74
C ASN A 6 -49.93 5.38 1.58
N LEU A 7 -50.52 6.51 1.94
CA LEU A 7 -49.81 7.80 1.91
C LEU A 7 -48.71 7.90 2.96
N LYS A 8 -48.98 7.41 4.20
CA LYS A 8 -47.96 7.36 5.27
C LYS A 8 -46.80 6.42 4.93
N PHE A 9 -47.09 5.27 4.32
CA PHE A 9 -46.06 4.32 3.89
C PHE A 9 -45.20 4.89 2.76
N ARG A 10 -45.80 5.64 1.84
CA ARG A 10 -45.12 6.31 0.74
C ARG A 10 -44.19 7.45 1.21
N GLU A 11 -44.60 8.22 2.21
CA GLU A 11 -43.81 9.29 2.81
C GLU A 11 -42.66 8.70 3.68
N MET A 12 -42.94 7.60 4.35
CA MET A 12 -41.89 6.88 5.16
C MET A 12 -40.82 6.27 4.25
N LYS A 13 -41.21 5.68 3.08
CA LYS A 13 -40.25 5.18 2.09
C LYS A 13 -39.37 6.31 1.53
N LYS A 14 -39.91 7.50 1.27
CA LYS A 14 -39.15 8.69 0.83
C LYS A 14 -38.18 9.18 1.89
N SER A 15 -38.61 9.21 3.16
CA SER A 15 -37.77 9.63 4.28
C SER A 15 -36.61 8.66 4.52
N ILE A 16 -36.84 7.35 4.41
CA ILE A 16 -35.79 6.32 4.54
C ILE A 16 -34.79 6.44 3.38
N PHE A 17 -35.25 6.71 2.15
CA PHE A 17 -34.37 6.91 1.00
C PHE A 17 -33.49 8.16 1.17
N MET A 18 -34.06 9.27 1.61
CA MET A 18 -33.33 10.51 1.89
C MET A 18 -32.35 10.34 3.06
N PHE A 19 -32.72 9.59 4.09
CA PHE A 19 -31.86 9.32 5.23
C PHE A 19 -30.68 8.40 4.87
N ALA A 20 -30.94 7.35 4.06
CA ALA A 20 -29.89 6.46 3.56
C ALA A 20 -28.90 7.18 2.64
N LEU A 21 -29.40 8.08 1.77
CA LEU A 21 -28.54 8.91 0.92
C LEU A 21 -27.69 9.91 1.74
N ALA A 22 -28.27 10.52 2.76
CA ALA A 22 -27.58 11.43 3.67
C ALA A 22 -26.54 10.70 4.53
N THR A 23 -26.83 9.47 4.98
CA THR A 23 -25.90 8.64 5.77
C THR A 23 -24.72 8.17 4.92
N LEU A 24 -24.94 7.81 3.67
CA LEU A 24 -23.87 7.47 2.71
C LEU A 24 -22.94 8.65 2.39
N MET A 25 -23.46 9.88 2.46
CA MET A 25 -22.63 11.08 2.25
C MET A 25 -21.87 11.53 3.52
N SER A 26 -22.34 11.16 4.71
CA SER A 26 -21.73 11.57 6.00
C SER A 26 -20.66 10.60 6.53
N THR A 27 -20.54 9.39 6.01
CA THR A 27 -19.59 8.38 6.50
C THR A 27 -18.14 8.59 6.06
N SER A 28 -17.81 9.74 5.44
CA SER A 28 -16.43 10.06 5.08
C SER A 28 -15.52 10.43 6.27
N VAL A 29 -16.04 10.46 7.52
CA VAL A 29 -15.33 11.07 8.66
C VAL A 29 -14.87 10.08 9.73
N PHE A 30 -15.41 8.87 9.80
CA PHE A 30 -15.08 7.97 10.91
C PHE A 30 -14.54 6.60 10.47
N ALA A 31 -13.30 6.60 9.99
CA ALA A 31 -12.45 5.44 10.24
C ALA A 31 -11.78 5.66 11.61
N GLN A 32 -12.51 5.45 12.68
CA GLN A 32 -11.95 5.39 14.02
C GLN A 32 -11.05 4.15 14.11
N ASP A 33 -9.78 4.41 14.25
CA ASP A 33 -8.68 3.46 14.24
C ASP A 33 -8.66 2.68 15.57
N ASN A 34 -9.40 1.57 15.64
CA ASN A 34 -9.28 0.60 16.71
C ASN A 34 -8.16 -0.40 16.35
N ASP A 35 -6.93 0.08 16.38
CA ASP A 35 -5.72 -0.64 15.95
C ASP A 35 -5.22 -1.74 16.92
N ALA A 36 -6.04 -2.19 17.87
CA ALA A 36 -5.56 -3.06 18.93
C ALA A 36 -5.21 -4.50 18.52
N LYS A 37 -5.65 -5.00 17.35
CA LYS A 37 -5.32 -6.39 16.89
C LYS A 37 -5.40 -6.52 15.37
N ARG A 38 -4.53 -5.85 14.61
CA ARG A 38 -4.45 -6.11 13.17
C ARG A 38 -3.25 -6.96 12.84
N LEU A 39 -3.50 -8.03 12.09
CA LEU A 39 -2.46 -8.83 11.47
C LEU A 39 -1.50 -7.91 10.71
N PRO A 40 -0.18 -8.07 10.87
CA PRO A 40 0.79 -7.21 10.22
C PRO A 40 0.68 -7.33 8.70
N GLY A 41 0.44 -6.24 8.00
CA GLY A 41 0.76 -6.11 6.58
C GLY A 41 -0.36 -5.86 5.59
N TYR A 42 -1.66 -5.94 5.91
CA TYR A 42 -2.71 -5.90 4.87
C TYR A 42 -3.47 -4.59 4.72
N LYS A 43 -3.61 -3.78 5.74
CA LYS A 43 -4.39 -2.53 5.66
C LYS A 43 -3.47 -1.32 5.67
N THR A 44 -3.22 -0.80 4.49
CA THR A 44 -2.53 0.48 4.33
C THR A 44 -3.53 1.62 4.55
N THR A 45 -3.19 2.58 5.37
CA THR A 45 -3.91 3.85 5.47
C THR A 45 -3.66 4.67 4.21
N PHE A 46 -4.67 5.40 3.73
CA PHE A 46 -4.56 6.25 2.56
C PHE A 46 -4.84 7.71 2.94
N GLU A 47 -4.15 8.64 2.27
CA GLU A 47 -4.43 10.06 2.40
C GLU A 47 -5.84 10.39 1.94
N GLY A 48 -6.42 11.42 2.52
CA GLY A 48 -7.74 11.93 2.13
C GLY A 48 -7.78 12.22 0.63
N ASN A 49 -8.86 11.75 0.01
CA ASN A 49 -9.05 11.85 -1.44
C ASN A 49 -9.85 13.12 -1.76
N GLY A 50 -9.28 14.02 -2.55
CA GLY A 50 -9.97 15.24 -2.97
C GLY A 50 -11.32 14.97 -3.66
N PHE A 51 -12.27 15.90 -3.57
CA PHE A 51 -13.64 15.71 -4.08
C PHE A 51 -13.65 15.24 -5.54
N TRP A 52 -12.87 15.87 -6.41
CA TRP A 52 -12.84 15.56 -7.85
C TRP A 52 -11.94 14.38 -8.25
N ASN A 53 -11.30 13.71 -7.28
CA ASN A 53 -10.41 12.59 -7.54
C ASN A 53 -11.16 11.26 -7.56
N ASN A 54 -10.66 10.34 -8.40
CA ASN A 54 -11.11 8.94 -8.48
C ASN A 54 -12.60 8.76 -8.81
N TRP A 55 -13.16 9.69 -9.57
CA TRP A 55 -14.47 9.55 -10.20
C TRP A 55 -14.39 8.63 -11.42
N PHE A 56 -15.48 7.98 -11.70
CA PHE A 56 -15.65 7.19 -12.92
C PHE A 56 -17.07 7.27 -13.44
N MET A 57 -17.21 6.98 -14.72
CA MET A 57 -18.49 6.74 -15.40
C MET A 57 -18.37 5.46 -16.23
N SER A 58 -19.44 4.69 -16.30
CA SER A 58 -19.44 3.43 -17.05
C SER A 58 -20.67 3.36 -17.93
N ALA A 59 -20.49 2.77 -19.11
CA ALA A 59 -21.58 2.39 -20.00
C ALA A 59 -21.44 0.91 -20.32
N ASN A 60 -22.45 0.14 -19.96
CA ASN A 60 -22.49 -1.30 -20.19
C ASN A 60 -23.75 -1.69 -20.95
N PHE A 61 -23.66 -2.80 -21.68
CA PHE A 61 -24.73 -3.41 -22.41
C PHE A 61 -24.72 -4.92 -22.17
N GLY A 62 -25.88 -5.52 -22.15
CA GLY A 62 -25.97 -6.94 -21.89
C GLY A 62 -27.39 -7.48 -21.98
N ALA A 63 -27.61 -8.55 -21.28
CA ALA A 63 -28.86 -9.25 -21.24
C ALA A 63 -29.37 -9.43 -19.82
N GLN A 64 -30.67 -9.41 -19.66
CA GLN A 64 -31.36 -9.63 -18.39
C GLN A 64 -32.55 -10.56 -18.56
N SER A 65 -32.97 -11.12 -17.44
CA SER A 65 -34.15 -11.95 -17.33
C SER A 65 -34.96 -11.57 -16.10
N LEU A 66 -36.26 -11.54 -16.22
CA LEU A 66 -37.19 -11.38 -15.11
C LEU A 66 -37.58 -12.77 -14.57
N PHE A 67 -37.53 -12.92 -13.28
CA PHE A 67 -37.99 -14.08 -12.51
C PHE A 67 -39.23 -13.66 -11.73
N ALA A 68 -40.38 -13.83 -12.35
CA ALA A 68 -41.70 -13.63 -11.79
C ALA A 68 -42.51 -14.90 -11.92
N GLU A 69 -43.78 -14.86 -11.48
CA GLU A 69 -44.75 -15.96 -11.70
C GLU A 69 -44.74 -16.41 -13.16
N ASN A 70 -44.97 -17.66 -13.39
CA ASN A 70 -45.04 -18.29 -14.72
C ASN A 70 -43.75 -18.19 -15.57
N SER A 71 -42.70 -17.50 -15.11
CA SER A 71 -41.44 -17.44 -15.84
C SER A 71 -40.78 -18.83 -15.99
N LYS A 72 -41.01 -19.74 -15.02
CA LYS A 72 -40.54 -21.12 -15.05
C LYS A 72 -41.10 -21.95 -16.22
N ASP A 73 -42.30 -21.63 -16.70
CA ASP A 73 -42.97 -22.35 -17.77
C ASP A 73 -42.57 -21.83 -19.16
N ALA A 74 -41.85 -20.70 -19.20
CA ALA A 74 -41.40 -20.07 -20.43
C ALA A 74 -40.07 -20.67 -20.92
N LYS A 75 -39.88 -20.69 -22.23
CA LYS A 75 -38.58 -21.02 -22.82
C LYS A 75 -37.56 -19.94 -22.46
N PHE A 76 -36.39 -20.33 -21.96
CA PHE A 76 -35.34 -19.40 -21.51
C PHE A 76 -35.04 -18.27 -22.50
N ARG A 77 -34.94 -18.57 -23.79
CA ARG A 77 -34.71 -17.56 -24.83
C ARG A 77 -35.77 -16.43 -24.87
N ASN A 78 -36.99 -16.72 -24.43
CA ASN A 78 -38.08 -15.75 -24.42
C ASN A 78 -38.05 -14.86 -23.17
N THR A 79 -37.31 -15.21 -22.14
CA THR A 79 -37.17 -14.40 -20.92
C THR A 79 -36.04 -13.37 -21.05
N ILE A 80 -35.13 -13.57 -22.02
CA ILE A 80 -33.95 -12.71 -22.18
C ILE A 80 -34.35 -11.42 -22.90
N THR A 81 -33.94 -10.29 -22.33
CA THR A 81 -34.09 -8.95 -22.88
C THR A 81 -32.80 -8.15 -22.81
N PHE A 82 -32.72 -7.09 -23.62
CA PHE A 82 -31.57 -6.20 -23.65
C PHE A 82 -31.53 -5.30 -22.42
N MET A 83 -30.31 -5.12 -21.84
CA MET A 83 -30.06 -4.38 -20.62
C MET A 83 -28.96 -3.34 -20.82
N PRO A 84 -29.26 -2.09 -21.17
CA PRO A 84 -28.32 -0.99 -21.11
C PRO A 84 -28.20 -0.49 -19.67
N THR A 85 -26.97 -0.15 -19.24
CA THR A 85 -26.70 0.50 -17.95
C THR A 85 -25.74 1.66 -18.11
N LEU A 86 -26.01 2.73 -17.37
CA LEU A 86 -25.12 3.86 -17.23
C LEU A 86 -24.85 4.10 -15.75
N SER A 87 -23.62 4.32 -15.40
CA SER A 87 -23.29 4.61 -14.01
C SER A 87 -22.24 5.70 -13.85
N VAL A 88 -22.33 6.39 -12.72
CA VAL A 88 -21.32 7.33 -12.24
C VAL A 88 -21.00 7.01 -10.79
N GLY A 89 -19.73 7.06 -10.45
CA GLY A 89 -19.33 6.73 -9.09
C GLY A 89 -17.98 7.31 -8.72
N LYS A 90 -17.62 7.10 -7.47
CA LYS A 90 -16.38 7.59 -6.89
C LYS A 90 -15.78 6.53 -5.98
N TRP A 91 -14.48 6.32 -6.13
CA TRP A 91 -13.68 5.56 -5.16
C TRP A 91 -13.12 6.49 -4.10
N PHE A 92 -13.41 6.23 -2.83
CA PHE A 92 -12.91 7.02 -1.70
C PHE A 92 -11.53 6.56 -1.25
N ASN A 93 -11.28 5.26 -1.36
CA ASN A 93 -9.98 4.64 -1.18
C ASN A 93 -9.91 3.35 -2.05
N PRO A 94 -8.81 2.60 -2.08
CA PRO A 94 -8.73 1.38 -2.88
C PRO A 94 -9.69 0.26 -2.50
N TYR A 95 -10.29 0.37 -1.32
CA TYR A 95 -11.11 -0.70 -0.74
C TYR A 95 -12.59 -0.51 -0.99
N TRP A 96 -13.09 0.74 -1.02
CA TRP A 96 -14.50 1.02 -1.18
C TRP A 96 -14.79 2.29 -1.98
N GLY A 97 -15.92 2.25 -2.63
CA GLY A 97 -16.47 3.35 -3.40
C GLY A 97 -17.98 3.31 -3.38
N VAL A 98 -18.61 4.30 -4.00
CA VAL A 98 -20.05 4.37 -4.20
C VAL A 98 -20.33 4.63 -5.67
N ARG A 99 -21.50 4.18 -6.13
CA ARG A 99 -21.96 4.32 -7.50
C ARG A 99 -23.46 4.62 -7.52
N LEU A 100 -23.87 5.50 -8.40
CA LEU A 100 -25.24 5.62 -8.84
C LEU A 100 -25.33 4.98 -10.22
N GLN A 101 -26.25 4.03 -10.40
CA GLN A 101 -26.44 3.33 -11.66
C GLN A 101 -27.90 3.43 -12.12
N GLY A 102 -28.08 3.81 -13.37
CA GLY A 102 -29.34 3.73 -14.07
C GLY A 102 -29.32 2.55 -15.02
N THR A 103 -30.38 1.79 -15.03
CA THR A 103 -30.63 0.69 -15.97
C THR A 103 -32.01 0.81 -16.55
N GLY A 104 -32.24 0.17 -17.69
CA GLY A 104 -33.53 0.18 -18.33
C GLY A 104 -33.63 -0.92 -19.37
N GLY A 105 -34.74 -0.89 -20.10
CA GLY A 105 -34.98 -1.84 -21.16
C GLY A 105 -36.40 -2.40 -21.16
N SER A 106 -36.55 -3.61 -21.66
CA SER A 106 -37.78 -4.35 -21.65
C SER A 106 -37.70 -5.53 -20.69
N LEU A 107 -38.80 -5.86 -20.04
CA LEU A 107 -38.95 -7.09 -19.26
C LEU A 107 -40.04 -7.94 -19.90
N HIS A 108 -39.86 -9.26 -19.92
CA HIS A 108 -40.87 -10.20 -20.42
C HIS A 108 -41.50 -10.91 -19.22
N GLY A 109 -42.79 -10.65 -19.00
CA GLY A 109 -43.66 -11.42 -18.11
C GLY A 109 -44.50 -12.44 -18.90
N PHE A 110 -45.03 -13.43 -18.22
CA PHE A 110 -45.81 -14.51 -18.84
C PHE A 110 -47.13 -14.74 -18.10
N THR A 111 -48.18 -14.99 -18.86
CA THR A 111 -49.44 -15.43 -18.29
C THR A 111 -49.38 -16.91 -17.89
N SER A 112 -50.37 -17.37 -17.10
CA SER A 112 -50.46 -18.76 -16.66
C SER A 112 -50.27 -19.74 -17.81
N GLY A 113 -49.42 -20.74 -17.63
CA GLY A 113 -49.04 -21.70 -18.66
C GLY A 113 -48.16 -21.15 -19.78
N ALA A 114 -47.59 -19.96 -19.62
CA ALA A 114 -46.78 -19.25 -20.64
C ALA A 114 -47.49 -19.06 -22.00
N ASN A 115 -48.83 -18.98 -22.00
CA ASN A 115 -49.64 -18.90 -23.20
C ASN A 115 -49.53 -17.55 -23.91
N SER A 116 -49.20 -16.46 -23.20
CA SER A 116 -48.90 -15.17 -23.82
C SER A 116 -47.75 -14.49 -23.09
N MET A 117 -46.93 -13.79 -23.88
CA MET A 117 -45.83 -12.98 -23.40
C MET A 117 -46.26 -11.53 -23.28
N LEU A 118 -46.02 -10.95 -22.12
CA LEU A 118 -46.29 -9.55 -21.82
C LEU A 118 -44.97 -8.78 -21.86
N HIS A 119 -44.97 -7.60 -22.48
CA HIS A 119 -43.81 -6.75 -22.61
C HIS A 119 -43.96 -5.52 -21.72
N TYR A 120 -43.00 -5.32 -20.83
CA TYR A 120 -42.95 -4.18 -19.94
C TYR A 120 -41.71 -3.33 -20.24
N GLN A 121 -41.91 -2.04 -20.51
CA GLN A 121 -40.79 -1.10 -20.55
C GLN A 121 -40.51 -0.61 -19.12
N TYR A 122 -39.26 -0.78 -18.65
CA TYR A 122 -38.91 -0.39 -17.32
C TYR A 122 -37.61 0.44 -17.28
N GLY A 123 -37.46 1.16 -16.20
CA GLY A 123 -36.22 1.78 -15.78
C GLY A 123 -36.03 1.61 -14.30
N ALA A 124 -34.76 1.58 -13.87
CA ALA A 124 -34.39 1.54 -12.46
C ALA A 124 -33.19 2.42 -12.20
N VAL A 125 -33.13 2.99 -11.01
CA VAL A 125 -31.97 3.74 -10.51
C VAL A 125 -31.65 3.23 -9.12
N HIS A 126 -30.39 2.91 -8.90
CA HIS A 126 -29.93 2.44 -7.59
C HIS A 126 -28.58 3.03 -7.20
N ALA A 127 -28.37 3.14 -5.91
CA ALA A 127 -27.10 3.54 -5.31
C ALA A 127 -26.44 2.32 -4.68
N ASP A 128 -25.19 2.07 -5.08
CA ASP A 128 -24.43 0.90 -4.67
C ASP A 128 -23.23 1.30 -3.83
N PHE A 129 -22.99 0.50 -2.80
CA PHE A 129 -21.70 0.41 -2.14
C PHE A 129 -20.85 -0.63 -2.87
N MET A 130 -19.64 -0.25 -3.26
CA MET A 130 -18.71 -1.07 -4.02
C MET A 130 -17.48 -1.42 -3.16
N PHE A 131 -17.04 -2.67 -3.24
CA PHE A 131 -15.91 -3.16 -2.47
C PHE A 131 -14.81 -3.73 -3.36
N GLY A 132 -13.60 -3.18 -3.28
CA GLY A 132 -12.42 -3.64 -4.05
C GLY A 132 -11.79 -4.86 -3.39
N LEU A 133 -12.25 -6.06 -3.79
CA LEU A 133 -11.92 -7.32 -3.13
C LEU A 133 -10.42 -7.61 -3.17
N ILE A 134 -9.79 -7.48 -4.32
CA ILE A 134 -8.36 -7.81 -4.49
C ILE A 134 -7.49 -6.79 -3.74
N ASN A 135 -7.87 -5.51 -3.76
CA ASN A 135 -7.14 -4.49 -3.01
C ASN A 135 -7.27 -4.66 -1.49
N PHE A 136 -8.36 -5.27 -1.03
CA PHE A 136 -8.57 -5.53 0.39
C PHE A 136 -7.73 -6.72 0.90
N PHE A 137 -7.63 -7.80 0.13
CA PHE A 137 -6.92 -9.01 0.53
C PHE A 137 -5.44 -9.03 0.12
N ALA A 138 -5.05 -8.22 -0.87
CA ALA A 138 -3.67 -8.12 -1.33
C ALA A 138 -3.12 -6.69 -1.20
N PRO A 139 -1.80 -6.50 -1.09
CA PRO A 139 -1.20 -5.17 -1.03
C PRO A 139 -1.66 -4.28 -2.19
N TYR A 140 -2.02 -3.04 -1.88
CA TYR A 140 -2.42 -2.08 -2.91
C TYR A 140 -1.27 -1.81 -3.90
N LYS A 141 -1.62 -1.91 -5.20
CA LYS A 141 -0.75 -1.55 -6.32
C LYS A 141 -1.51 -0.59 -7.24
N GLU A 142 -0.97 0.59 -7.47
CA GLU A 142 -1.61 1.61 -8.32
C GLU A 142 -1.82 1.12 -9.76
N ASN A 143 -0.91 0.31 -10.27
CA ASN A 143 -0.94 -0.25 -11.62
C ASN A 143 -1.62 -1.64 -11.70
N ARG A 144 -2.40 -2.03 -10.68
CA ARG A 144 -3.16 -3.28 -10.73
C ARG A 144 -4.10 -3.27 -11.92
N ARG A 145 -3.99 -4.29 -12.76
CA ARG A 145 -4.81 -4.39 -13.98
C ARG A 145 -6.15 -5.05 -13.73
N PHE A 146 -6.21 -6.06 -12.89
CA PHE A 146 -7.42 -6.83 -12.63
C PHE A 146 -7.94 -6.59 -11.22
N ASP A 147 -9.27 -6.41 -11.11
CA ASP A 147 -9.96 -6.28 -9.81
C ASP A 147 -11.31 -6.96 -9.88
N ILE A 148 -11.77 -7.47 -8.73
CA ILE A 148 -13.10 -8.02 -8.51
C ILE A 148 -13.79 -7.10 -7.51
N VAL A 149 -14.98 -6.62 -7.89
CA VAL A 149 -15.72 -5.61 -7.15
C VAL A 149 -17.14 -6.11 -6.87
N PRO A 150 -17.36 -6.83 -5.76
CA PRO A 150 -18.71 -7.05 -5.26
C PRO A 150 -19.34 -5.70 -4.89
N PHE A 151 -20.66 -5.61 -5.08
CA PHE A 151 -21.43 -4.45 -4.69
C PHE A 151 -22.81 -4.85 -4.18
N ALA A 152 -23.39 -3.99 -3.38
CA ALA A 152 -24.77 -4.09 -2.95
C ALA A 152 -25.36 -2.68 -2.80
N GLY A 153 -26.64 -2.55 -3.05
CA GLY A 153 -27.28 -1.26 -3.04
C GLY A 153 -28.78 -1.32 -2.91
N ILE A 154 -29.35 -0.15 -2.89
CA ILE A 154 -30.80 0.07 -2.82
C ILE A 154 -31.21 1.05 -3.91
N GLY A 155 -32.44 0.93 -4.38
CA GLY A 155 -32.92 1.79 -5.45
C GLY A 155 -34.40 1.78 -5.62
N GLY A 156 -34.82 2.22 -6.79
CA GLY A 156 -36.20 2.20 -7.24
C GLY A 156 -36.29 1.78 -8.69
N ALA A 157 -37.30 1.02 -9.02
CA ALA A 157 -37.66 0.65 -10.37
C ALA A 157 -39.06 1.17 -10.70
N PHE A 158 -39.28 1.45 -11.97
CA PHE A 158 -40.58 1.93 -12.49
C PHE A 158 -40.86 1.29 -13.84
N ILE A 159 -42.12 0.99 -14.05
CA ILE A 159 -42.62 0.53 -15.34
C ILE A 159 -43.34 1.69 -16.02
N ARG A 160 -43.13 1.83 -17.32
CA ARG A 160 -43.88 2.83 -18.13
C ARG A 160 -45.38 2.54 -18.10
N LYS A 161 -46.17 3.47 -17.55
CA LYS A 161 -47.63 3.35 -17.31
C LYS A 161 -47.99 2.28 -16.27
N GLY A 162 -47.11 1.97 -15.33
CA GLY A 162 -47.31 0.99 -14.27
C GLY A 162 -46.87 1.48 -12.92
N ASP A 163 -46.66 0.55 -12.02
CA ASP A 163 -46.30 0.79 -10.64
C ASP A 163 -44.77 1.05 -10.44
N GLN A 164 -44.42 1.50 -9.27
CA GLN A 164 -43.05 1.74 -8.83
C GLN A 164 -42.72 0.78 -7.70
N SER A 165 -41.53 0.26 -7.69
CA SER A 165 -41.05 -0.64 -6.65
C SER A 165 -39.77 -0.15 -6.05
N PHE A 166 -39.58 -0.37 -4.75
CA PHE A 166 -38.30 -0.29 -4.12
C PHE A 166 -37.47 -1.53 -4.50
N THR A 167 -36.17 -1.36 -4.74
CA THR A 167 -35.29 -2.46 -5.10
C THR A 167 -34.13 -2.61 -4.14
N ILE A 168 -33.78 -3.86 -3.87
CA ILE A 168 -32.51 -4.23 -3.25
C ILE A 168 -31.70 -4.97 -4.31
N ASN A 169 -30.50 -4.50 -4.58
CA ASN A 169 -29.66 -5.05 -5.63
C ASN A 169 -28.29 -5.45 -5.07
N ALA A 170 -27.74 -6.48 -5.65
CA ALA A 170 -26.38 -6.95 -5.39
C ALA A 170 -25.77 -7.55 -6.65
N GLY A 171 -24.45 -7.54 -6.70
CA GLY A 171 -23.76 -8.09 -7.85
C GLY A 171 -22.26 -8.15 -7.67
N ILE A 172 -21.59 -8.54 -8.75
CA ILE A 172 -20.15 -8.62 -8.82
C ILE A 172 -19.68 -8.11 -10.18
N GLN A 173 -18.68 -7.26 -10.18
CA GLN A 173 -18.04 -6.74 -11.37
C GLN A 173 -16.60 -7.24 -11.44
N ALA A 174 -16.23 -7.88 -12.54
CA ALA A 174 -14.84 -8.13 -12.91
C ALA A 174 -14.37 -6.98 -13.79
N ARG A 175 -13.29 -6.33 -13.42
CA ARG A 175 -12.76 -5.15 -14.09
C ARG A 175 -11.33 -5.37 -14.51
N TYR A 176 -11.02 -5.03 -15.76
CA TYR A 176 -9.66 -5.07 -16.30
C TYR A 176 -9.24 -3.70 -16.80
N ARG A 177 -8.14 -3.19 -16.27
CA ARG A 177 -7.56 -1.88 -16.60
C ARG A 177 -6.75 -1.95 -17.89
N ILE A 178 -7.23 -1.27 -18.92
CA ILE A 178 -6.51 -1.12 -20.20
C ILE A 178 -5.50 0.02 -20.10
N SER A 179 -5.90 1.14 -19.50
CA SER A 179 -5.07 2.34 -19.37
C SER A 179 -5.31 3.06 -18.05
N LYS A 180 -4.62 4.16 -17.81
CA LYS A 180 -4.86 5.01 -16.62
C LYS A 180 -6.30 5.54 -16.55
N ARG A 181 -7.00 5.66 -17.69
CA ARG A 181 -8.34 6.25 -17.77
C ARG A 181 -9.42 5.28 -18.20
N PHE A 182 -9.09 4.14 -18.78
CA PHE A 182 -10.07 3.21 -19.33
C PHE A 182 -9.91 1.81 -18.71
N ASP A 183 -11.05 1.29 -18.25
CA ASP A 183 -11.20 -0.10 -17.83
C ASP A 183 -12.29 -0.75 -18.70
N ILE A 184 -12.16 -2.04 -19.03
CA ILE A 184 -13.27 -2.89 -19.47
C ILE A 184 -13.80 -3.64 -18.27
N ASN A 185 -15.08 -3.92 -18.29
CA ASN A 185 -15.72 -4.64 -17.20
C ASN A 185 -16.80 -5.60 -17.70
N VAL A 186 -17.01 -6.65 -16.90
CA VAL A 186 -18.15 -7.56 -17.01
C VAL A 186 -18.80 -7.56 -15.64
N GLU A 187 -20.12 -7.40 -15.62
CA GLU A 187 -20.90 -7.25 -14.40
C GLU A 187 -22.09 -8.20 -14.40
N TYR A 188 -22.22 -9.00 -13.34
CA TYR A 188 -23.43 -9.75 -13.04
C TYR A 188 -24.14 -9.09 -11.88
N GLN A 189 -25.41 -8.82 -12.03
CA GLN A 189 -26.25 -8.20 -11.00
C GLN A 189 -27.59 -8.90 -10.86
N GLY A 190 -28.12 -8.86 -9.64
CA GLY A 190 -29.48 -9.23 -9.33
C GLY A 190 -30.18 -8.13 -8.55
N ALA A 191 -31.47 -7.98 -8.77
CA ALA A 191 -32.34 -7.08 -8.03
C ALA A 191 -33.59 -7.82 -7.58
N ILE A 192 -34.03 -7.53 -6.37
CA ILE A 192 -35.32 -7.98 -5.83
C ILE A 192 -36.25 -6.79 -5.83
N LEU A 193 -37.46 -6.99 -6.32
CA LEU A 193 -38.52 -6.00 -6.47
C LEU A 193 -39.75 -6.48 -5.72
N ASP A 194 -40.69 -5.57 -5.50
CA ASP A 194 -42.03 -5.86 -4.98
C ASP A 194 -42.87 -6.56 -6.03
N ASP A 195 -43.68 -7.57 -5.67
CA ASP A 195 -44.51 -8.39 -6.53
C ASP A 195 -45.56 -7.57 -7.36
N ASP A 196 -46.00 -6.45 -6.82
CA ASP A 196 -47.01 -5.59 -7.45
C ASP A 196 -46.55 -4.92 -8.75
N MET A 197 -45.25 -5.09 -9.14
CA MET A 197 -44.67 -4.32 -10.23
C MET A 197 -44.99 -4.88 -11.63
N VAL A 198 -44.97 -6.21 -11.80
CA VAL A 198 -45.07 -6.82 -13.14
C VAL A 198 -46.30 -7.69 -13.32
N VAL A 199 -46.46 -8.75 -12.60
CA VAL A 199 -47.61 -9.68 -12.63
C VAL A 199 -47.96 -10.01 -11.19
N ARG A 200 -49.16 -9.70 -10.79
CA ARG A 200 -49.64 -9.99 -9.43
C ARG A 200 -49.93 -11.48 -9.25
N GLY A 201 -49.32 -12.11 -8.25
CA GLY A 201 -49.69 -13.47 -7.85
C GLY A 201 -48.58 -14.18 -7.07
N GLY A 202 -48.84 -15.14 -6.30
CA GLY A 202 -48.14 -16.28 -5.71
C GLY A 202 -46.85 -16.09 -4.92
N PHE A 203 -45.91 -15.26 -5.31
CA PHE A 203 -44.67 -15.00 -4.60
C PHE A 203 -44.63 -13.55 -4.11
N PRO A 204 -44.02 -13.30 -2.94
CA PRO A 204 -44.01 -11.95 -2.36
C PRO A 204 -43.05 -10.97 -3.05
N ASN A 205 -42.16 -11.43 -3.95
CA ASN A 205 -41.17 -10.61 -4.61
C ASN A 205 -40.80 -11.14 -6.00
N ASP A 206 -40.59 -10.24 -6.93
CA ASP A 206 -39.99 -10.52 -8.22
C ASP A 206 -38.49 -10.34 -8.21
N GLY A 207 -37.80 -11.02 -9.13
CA GLY A 207 -36.36 -10.91 -9.30
C GLY A 207 -35.95 -10.53 -10.72
N ILE A 208 -34.98 -9.64 -10.87
CA ILE A 208 -34.30 -9.39 -12.14
C ILE A 208 -32.86 -9.83 -12.00
N SER A 209 -32.34 -10.56 -12.97
CA SER A 209 -30.92 -10.91 -13.06
C SER A 209 -30.39 -10.51 -14.43
N GLY A 210 -29.17 -9.96 -14.45
CA GLY A 210 -28.58 -9.47 -15.69
C GLY A 210 -27.08 -9.66 -15.72
N LEU A 211 -26.56 -9.87 -16.94
CA LEU A 211 -25.14 -9.92 -17.24
C LEU A 211 -24.83 -8.85 -18.29
N THR A 212 -23.93 -7.94 -17.96
CA THR A 212 -23.53 -6.84 -18.84
C THR A 212 -22.02 -6.80 -19.01
N ALA A 213 -21.57 -6.24 -20.12
CA ALA A 213 -20.17 -5.91 -20.36
C ALA A 213 -20.08 -4.47 -20.89
N GLY A 214 -18.99 -3.79 -20.60
CA GLY A 214 -18.85 -2.40 -21.00
C GLY A 214 -17.52 -1.77 -20.68
N VAL A 215 -17.51 -0.47 -20.75
CA VAL A 215 -16.33 0.36 -20.57
C VAL A 215 -16.55 1.35 -19.44
N THR A 216 -15.52 1.50 -18.62
CA THR A 216 -15.46 2.51 -17.56
C THR A 216 -14.41 3.55 -17.91
N PHE A 217 -14.81 4.81 -17.91
CA PHE A 217 -13.90 5.96 -18.02
C PHE A 217 -13.67 6.57 -16.64
N ARG A 218 -12.40 6.75 -16.27
CA ARG A 218 -11.96 7.38 -15.01
C ARG A 218 -11.48 8.79 -15.26
N PHE A 219 -11.98 9.73 -14.48
CA PHE A 219 -11.64 11.14 -14.60
C PHE A 219 -11.15 11.73 -13.27
N GLY A 220 -10.58 12.94 -13.34
CA GLY A 220 -9.86 13.54 -12.24
C GLY A 220 -8.46 12.90 -12.03
N LYS A 221 -7.88 13.12 -10.87
CA LYS A 221 -6.65 12.42 -10.46
C LYS A 221 -7.04 10.99 -10.09
N THR A 222 -6.37 10.01 -10.69
CA THR A 222 -6.58 8.59 -10.42
C THR A 222 -5.47 8.05 -9.54
N GLY A 223 -5.79 7.08 -8.68
CA GLY A 223 -4.84 6.48 -7.74
C GLY A 223 -4.98 7.04 -6.32
N PHE A 224 -4.32 6.36 -5.38
CA PHE A 224 -4.39 6.68 -3.97
C PHE A 224 -2.99 6.74 -3.40
N LYS A 225 -2.69 7.78 -2.64
CA LYS A 225 -1.43 7.88 -1.92
C LYS A 225 -1.55 7.15 -0.58
N LYS A 226 -0.52 6.38 -0.27
CA LYS A 226 -0.40 5.77 1.06
C LYS A 226 -0.21 6.90 2.08
N GLY A 227 -1.00 6.88 3.12
CA GLY A 227 -0.90 7.79 4.25
C GLY A 227 -0.35 7.07 5.49
N TYR A 228 -0.13 7.83 6.52
CA TYR A 228 0.20 7.31 7.84
C TYR A 228 -1.05 7.30 8.71
N SER A 229 -1.22 6.27 9.53
CA SER A 229 -2.24 6.31 10.58
C SER A 229 -1.91 7.42 11.58
N SER A 230 -2.91 7.93 12.30
CA SER A 230 -2.68 8.93 13.36
C SER A 230 -1.64 8.46 14.38
N ARG A 231 -1.63 7.15 14.67
CA ARG A 231 -0.63 6.55 15.56
C ARG A 231 0.77 6.59 14.97
N GLN A 232 0.93 6.22 13.69
CA GLN A 232 2.22 6.31 12.99
C GLN A 232 2.69 7.75 12.87
N TYR A 233 1.79 8.67 12.54
CA TYR A 233 2.11 10.10 12.48
C TYR A 233 2.57 10.64 13.83
N ASN A 234 1.85 10.31 14.91
CA ASN A 234 2.22 10.73 16.27
C ASN A 234 3.55 10.10 16.71
N ALA A 235 3.81 8.84 16.39
CA ALA A 235 5.10 8.19 16.67
C ALA A 235 6.25 8.86 15.91
N ILE A 236 6.07 9.16 14.63
CA ILE A 236 7.07 9.89 13.83
C ILE A 236 7.30 11.28 14.39
N LYS A 237 6.23 12.00 14.78
CA LYS A 237 6.32 13.33 15.37
C LYS A 237 7.06 13.30 16.71
N SER A 238 6.79 12.33 17.58
CA SER A 238 7.50 12.13 18.84
C SER A 238 8.99 11.87 18.59
N ASN A 239 9.30 10.90 17.72
CA ASN A 239 10.69 10.58 17.39
C ASN A 239 11.44 11.78 16.79
N TYR A 240 10.76 12.60 15.98
CA TYR A 240 11.35 13.82 15.43
C TYR A 240 11.65 14.85 16.55
N SER A 241 10.72 15.05 17.48
CA SER A 241 10.92 15.92 18.65
C SER A 241 12.07 15.45 19.54
N ASP A 242 12.16 14.13 19.77
CA ASP A 242 13.23 13.54 20.56
C ASP A 242 14.59 13.68 19.86
N LEU A 243 14.63 13.51 18.55
CA LEU A 243 15.83 13.71 17.74
C LEU A 243 16.28 15.18 17.75
N GLU A 244 15.35 16.13 17.68
CA GLU A 244 15.63 17.55 17.74
C GLU A 244 16.20 17.95 19.12
N ALA A 245 15.62 17.42 20.21
CA ALA A 245 16.14 17.61 21.58
C ALA A 245 17.56 17.03 21.74
N ASN A 246 17.76 15.80 21.24
CA ASN A 246 19.09 15.17 21.28
C ASN A 246 20.13 15.94 20.46
N TYR A 247 19.73 16.44 19.27
CA TYR A 247 20.60 17.28 18.44
C TYR A 247 20.98 18.59 19.14
N ALA A 248 20.02 19.24 19.81
CA ALA A 248 20.31 20.44 20.59
C ALA A 248 21.27 20.18 21.76
N THR A 249 21.11 19.05 22.45
CA THR A 249 21.99 18.61 23.54
C THR A 249 23.40 18.33 23.01
N LEU A 250 23.53 17.55 21.97
CA LEU A 250 24.83 17.23 21.35
C LEU A 250 25.55 18.49 20.85
N LYS A 251 24.80 19.43 20.28
CA LYS A 251 25.36 20.72 19.84
C LYS A 251 25.92 21.52 21.00
N LYS A 252 25.22 21.52 22.13
CA LYS A 252 25.67 22.19 23.37
C LYS A 252 26.91 21.54 23.96
N GLU A 253 26.92 20.19 24.02
CA GLU A 253 28.07 19.42 24.48
C GLU A 253 29.30 19.63 23.58
N ASN A 254 29.10 19.62 22.26
CA ASN A 254 30.20 19.88 21.31
C ASN A 254 30.77 21.29 21.49
N ALA A 255 29.91 22.30 21.69
CA ALA A 255 30.37 23.66 21.97
C ALA A 255 31.14 23.77 23.28
N ALA A 256 30.72 23.05 24.33
CA ALA A 256 31.43 22.98 25.62
C ALA A 256 32.79 22.29 25.47
N GLN A 257 32.86 21.17 24.76
CA GLN A 257 34.11 20.49 24.49
C GLN A 257 35.07 21.31 23.65
N GLN A 258 34.56 22.07 22.66
CA GLN A 258 35.43 22.97 21.88
C GLN A 258 35.96 24.12 22.73
N ALA A 259 35.18 24.64 23.68
CA ALA A 259 35.63 25.66 24.63
C ALA A 259 36.71 25.08 25.56
N GLU A 260 36.53 23.88 26.08
CA GLU A 260 37.52 23.16 26.93
C GLU A 260 38.84 22.89 26.18
N ILE A 261 38.73 22.42 24.92
CA ILE A 261 39.89 22.23 24.04
C ILE A 261 40.63 23.56 23.80
N ALA A 262 39.91 24.66 23.62
CA ALA A 262 40.50 25.98 23.44
C ALA A 262 41.23 26.43 24.73
N GLU A 263 40.63 26.21 25.90
CA GLU A 263 41.21 26.52 27.18
C GLU A 263 42.47 25.68 27.45
N LEU A 264 42.40 24.36 27.21
CA LEU A 264 43.56 23.45 27.36
C LEU A 264 44.71 23.84 26.41
N LYS A 265 44.41 24.27 25.19
CA LYS A 265 45.43 24.76 24.25
C LYS A 265 46.03 26.11 24.66
N ALA A 266 45.27 26.95 25.36
CA ALA A 266 45.73 28.27 25.85
C ALA A 266 46.55 28.16 27.13
N ARG A 267 46.45 27.05 27.88
CA ARG A 267 47.33 26.81 29.03
C ARG A 267 48.75 26.64 28.52
N LYS A 268 49.64 27.57 28.91
CA LYS A 268 51.08 27.41 28.66
C LYS A 268 51.51 26.07 29.25
N PRO A 269 52.30 25.24 28.51
CA PRO A 269 52.79 24.01 29.05
C PRO A 269 53.65 24.33 30.26
N GLU A 270 53.22 23.94 31.45
CA GLU A 270 54.07 23.84 32.63
C GLU A 270 55.06 22.71 32.30
N ILE A 271 56.31 23.07 32.08
CA ILE A 271 57.34 22.10 31.75
C ILE A 271 57.65 21.33 33.04
N VAL A 272 56.88 20.30 33.32
CA VAL A 272 57.30 19.23 34.21
C VAL A 272 58.31 18.41 33.42
N LYS A 273 59.59 18.62 33.70
CA LYS A 273 60.69 17.73 33.28
C LYS A 273 60.50 16.43 34.03
N GLU A 274 59.64 15.57 33.65
CA GLU A 274 59.69 14.15 33.83
C GLU A 274 60.02 13.53 32.47
N GLU A 275 61.32 13.18 32.32
CA GLU A 275 61.71 12.27 31.23
C GLU A 275 61.10 10.87 31.53
N THR A 276 59.84 10.71 31.18
CA THR A 276 59.32 9.35 30.89
C THR A 276 59.70 9.06 29.46
N VAL A 277 60.77 8.34 29.27
CA VAL A 277 61.02 7.62 28.02
C VAL A 277 59.86 6.69 27.80
N ILE A 278 58.89 7.15 27.02
CA ILE A 278 57.85 6.28 26.46
C ILE A 278 58.56 5.46 25.39
N ASP A 279 58.87 4.24 25.75
CA ASP A 279 59.29 3.21 24.80
C ASP A 279 58.18 3.02 23.73
N ASN A 280 58.35 3.65 22.58
CA ASN A 280 57.45 3.63 21.42
C ASN A 280 57.42 2.27 20.71
N SER A 281 57.82 1.17 21.38
CA SER A 281 57.93 -0.14 20.76
C SER A 281 56.63 -0.96 20.70
N GLU A 282 55.52 -0.51 21.31
CA GLU A 282 54.23 -1.21 21.22
C GLU A 282 53.06 -0.27 20.99
N ILE A 283 52.91 0.31 19.79
CA ILE A 283 51.60 0.74 19.34
C ILE A 283 50.83 -0.51 18.94
N LYS A 284 50.24 -1.22 19.88
CA LYS A 284 49.15 -2.16 19.64
C LYS A 284 47.90 -1.34 19.35
N ALA A 285 47.83 -0.79 18.13
CA ALA A 285 46.58 -0.24 17.64
C ALA A 285 45.52 -1.36 17.68
N LEU A 286 44.48 -1.17 18.45
CA LEU A 286 43.37 -2.13 18.50
C LEU A 286 42.88 -2.36 17.05
N PRO A 287 42.75 -3.61 16.59
CA PRO A 287 42.28 -3.89 15.24
C PRO A 287 40.88 -3.32 15.07
N SER A 288 40.73 -2.48 14.08
CA SER A 288 39.43 -1.95 13.70
C SER A 288 38.75 -2.90 12.75
N THR A 289 37.42 -3.01 12.84
CA THR A 289 36.63 -3.95 12.04
C THR A 289 35.57 -3.22 11.25
N ILE A 290 35.56 -3.45 9.94
CA ILE A 290 34.55 -2.91 8.99
C ILE A 290 33.61 -4.05 8.61
N THR A 291 32.34 -3.93 8.97
CA THR A 291 31.32 -4.97 8.75
C THR A 291 30.53 -4.76 7.47
N PHE A 292 29.98 -5.85 6.93
CA PHE A 292 29.23 -5.84 5.67
C PHE A 292 27.89 -6.56 5.80
N PRO A 293 26.86 -6.13 5.03
CA PRO A 293 25.62 -6.86 4.87
C PRO A 293 25.85 -8.25 4.26
N PHE A 294 24.86 -9.13 4.44
CA PHE A 294 24.90 -10.47 3.85
C PHE A 294 25.03 -10.38 2.31
N ASN A 295 25.91 -11.22 1.76
CA ASN A 295 26.20 -11.28 0.32
C ASN A 295 26.52 -9.91 -0.33
N SER A 296 27.14 -9.01 0.43
CA SER A 296 27.51 -7.67 -0.02
C SER A 296 28.97 -7.37 0.29
N SER A 297 29.59 -6.60 -0.60
CA SER A 297 30.89 -5.94 -0.40
C SER A 297 30.78 -4.41 -0.42
N LYS A 298 29.52 -3.88 -0.41
CA LYS A 298 29.27 -2.45 -0.35
C LYS A 298 29.52 -1.92 1.06
N ILE A 299 30.36 -0.90 1.18
CA ILE A 299 30.61 -0.22 2.44
C ILE A 299 29.43 0.69 2.75
N GLU A 300 28.86 0.52 3.94
CA GLU A 300 27.77 1.36 4.44
C GLU A 300 28.31 2.67 5.01
N LEU A 301 27.49 3.72 4.96
CA LEU A 301 27.87 5.05 5.45
C LEU A 301 28.32 5.05 6.92
N SER A 302 27.72 4.18 7.74
CA SER A 302 28.10 3.97 9.13
C SER A 302 29.53 3.46 9.31
N GLN A 303 30.07 2.73 8.34
CA GLN A 303 31.41 2.16 8.35
C GLN A 303 32.44 3.12 7.74
N GLU A 304 32.02 4.11 6.97
CA GLU A 304 32.92 5.09 6.35
C GLU A 304 33.65 5.94 7.40
N VAL A 305 33.05 6.21 8.55
CA VAL A 305 33.67 6.98 9.63
C VAL A 305 34.91 6.23 10.17
N SER A 306 34.83 4.91 10.33
CA SER A 306 35.97 4.10 10.78
C SER A 306 37.11 4.13 9.76
N ILE A 307 36.75 4.04 8.44
CA ILE A 307 37.75 4.10 7.37
C ILE A 307 38.40 5.50 7.31
N PHE A 308 37.62 6.56 7.47
CA PHE A 308 38.12 7.93 7.51
C PHE A 308 39.14 8.12 8.65
N ASN A 309 38.79 7.69 9.87
CA ASN A 309 39.68 7.86 11.02
C ASN A 309 41.03 7.12 10.83
N ILE A 310 40.97 5.90 10.28
CA ILE A 310 42.18 5.13 9.97
C ILE A 310 42.98 5.83 8.85
N ALA A 311 42.33 6.37 7.83
CA ALA A 311 42.99 7.07 6.75
C ALA A 311 43.71 8.34 7.24
N GLU A 312 43.09 9.13 8.10
CA GLU A 312 43.72 10.31 8.71
C GLU A 312 44.88 9.93 9.59
N PHE A 313 44.76 8.82 10.36
CA PHE A 313 45.89 8.30 11.13
C PHE A 313 47.06 7.87 10.24
N LEU A 314 46.80 7.16 9.12
CA LEU A 314 47.84 6.75 8.17
C LEU A 314 48.49 7.95 7.48
N LYS A 315 47.76 9.04 7.21
CA LYS A 315 48.34 10.27 6.65
C LYS A 315 49.27 10.95 7.64
N ALA A 316 48.88 10.96 8.93
CA ALA A 316 49.68 11.56 9.98
C ALA A 316 50.96 10.73 10.34
N ASN A 317 50.98 9.43 9.97
CA ASN A 317 52.06 8.51 10.29
C ASN A 317 52.54 7.78 9.02
N PRO A 318 53.42 8.39 8.23
CA PRO A 318 53.85 7.87 6.93
C PRO A 318 54.57 6.51 6.99
N GLU A 319 55.17 6.16 8.11
CA GLU A 319 55.89 4.91 8.34
C GLU A 319 54.95 3.73 8.65
N ILE A 320 53.72 4.00 9.03
CA ILE A 320 52.72 2.96 9.36
C ILE A 320 52.11 2.39 8.09
N ARG A 321 52.03 1.08 8.00
CA ARG A 321 51.36 0.31 6.97
C ARG A 321 50.04 -0.25 7.52
N VAL A 322 49.17 -0.72 6.64
CA VAL A 322 47.93 -1.34 7.03
C VAL A 322 47.75 -2.70 6.37
N ARG A 323 47.32 -3.68 7.15
CA ARG A 323 46.90 -4.99 6.65
C ARG A 323 45.37 -5.06 6.71
N LEU A 324 44.77 -5.41 5.61
CA LEU A 324 43.33 -5.58 5.44
C LEU A 324 43.05 -7.06 5.25
N THR A 325 42.41 -7.71 6.23
CA THR A 325 42.07 -9.12 6.12
C THR A 325 40.56 -9.29 5.99
N GLY A 326 40.10 -9.72 4.81
CA GLY A 326 38.69 -9.97 4.50
C GLY A 326 38.21 -11.32 5.01
N TYR A 327 36.98 -11.33 5.53
CA TYR A 327 36.30 -12.51 6.08
C TYR A 327 34.86 -12.62 5.57
N ALA A 328 34.33 -13.84 5.58
CA ALA A 328 32.94 -14.17 5.37
C ALA A 328 32.38 -15.00 6.52
N ASP A 329 31.09 -15.00 6.73
CA ASP A 329 30.44 -15.87 7.71
C ASP A 329 30.42 -17.34 7.22
N LYS A 330 29.93 -18.25 8.06
CA LYS A 330 29.93 -19.70 7.76
C LYS A 330 28.90 -20.15 6.74
N ARG A 331 28.05 -19.24 6.25
CA ARG A 331 27.03 -19.55 5.24
C ARG A 331 27.64 -19.57 3.84
N GLY A 332 27.27 -20.56 3.03
CA GLY A 332 27.76 -20.74 1.67
C GLY A 332 28.94 -21.70 1.55
N SER A 333 29.40 -21.93 0.32
CA SER A 333 30.57 -22.78 0.05
C SER A 333 31.86 -22.03 0.38
N GLU A 334 32.93 -22.81 0.67
CA GLU A 334 34.27 -22.27 0.92
C GLU A 334 34.73 -21.37 -0.24
N GLN A 335 34.53 -21.82 -1.47
CA GLN A 335 34.87 -21.05 -2.67
C GLN A 335 34.12 -19.73 -2.75
N ALA A 336 32.80 -19.74 -2.51
CA ALA A 336 31.97 -18.51 -2.51
C ALA A 336 32.42 -17.53 -1.40
N ASN A 337 32.71 -18.05 -0.21
CA ASN A 337 33.16 -17.25 0.92
C ASN A 337 34.55 -16.65 0.68
N ARG A 338 35.45 -17.38 0.00
CA ARG A 338 36.72 -16.83 -0.43
C ARG A 338 36.56 -15.65 -1.39
N ILE A 339 35.70 -15.76 -2.41
CA ILE A 339 35.40 -14.70 -3.38
C ILE A 339 34.78 -13.47 -2.66
N VAL A 340 33.84 -13.69 -1.76
CA VAL A 340 33.20 -12.58 -1.04
C VAL A 340 34.18 -11.87 -0.11
N SER A 341 35.04 -12.62 0.59
CA SER A 341 36.05 -12.03 1.47
C SER A 341 37.10 -11.21 0.69
N GLU A 342 37.47 -11.67 -0.50
CA GLU A 342 38.35 -10.93 -1.43
C GLU A 342 37.69 -9.61 -1.90
N ARG A 343 36.43 -9.67 -2.36
CA ARG A 343 35.68 -8.49 -2.80
C ARG A 343 35.56 -7.43 -1.70
N ARG A 344 35.33 -7.87 -0.45
CA ARG A 344 35.27 -6.97 0.72
C ARG A 344 36.60 -6.29 0.99
N ALA A 345 37.67 -7.06 1.02
CA ALA A 345 39.01 -6.51 1.26
C ALA A 345 39.42 -5.53 0.18
N ASN A 346 39.12 -5.85 -1.10
CA ASN A 346 39.38 -4.98 -2.24
C ASN A 346 38.53 -3.69 -2.18
N ALA A 347 37.25 -3.76 -1.79
CA ALA A 347 36.42 -2.60 -1.64
C ALA A 347 36.96 -1.59 -0.62
N VAL A 348 37.47 -2.08 0.53
CA VAL A 348 38.12 -1.22 1.52
C VAL A 348 39.41 -0.64 1.00
N THR A 349 40.23 -1.44 0.30
CA THR A 349 41.49 -0.99 -0.31
C THR A 349 41.20 0.15 -1.33
N GLU A 350 40.19 -0.01 -2.18
CA GLU A 350 39.78 1.02 -3.17
C GLU A 350 39.41 2.34 -2.48
N VAL A 351 38.71 2.29 -1.37
CA VAL A 351 38.35 3.49 -0.62
C VAL A 351 39.58 4.17 -0.02
N PHE A 352 40.51 3.43 0.56
CA PHE A 352 41.76 4.00 1.07
C PHE A 352 42.58 4.66 -0.04
N VAL A 353 42.71 4.00 -1.20
CA VAL A 353 43.48 4.52 -2.34
C VAL A 353 42.77 5.67 -3.04
N ASN A 354 41.54 5.44 -3.52
CA ASN A 354 40.87 6.35 -4.43
C ASN A 354 40.21 7.54 -3.73
N LYS A 355 39.66 7.32 -2.52
CA LYS A 355 38.95 8.38 -1.78
C LYS A 355 39.88 9.14 -0.83
N TYR A 356 40.79 8.43 -0.16
CA TYR A 356 41.65 9.05 0.88
C TYR A 356 43.09 9.24 0.45
N GLY A 357 43.52 8.73 -0.70
CA GLY A 357 44.85 8.96 -1.28
C GLY A 357 45.97 8.22 -0.54
N ILE A 358 45.68 7.12 0.15
CA ILE A 358 46.70 6.28 0.78
C ILE A 358 47.45 5.51 -0.30
N ALA A 359 48.78 5.58 -0.27
CA ALA A 359 49.62 4.90 -1.26
C ALA A 359 49.43 3.39 -1.19
N LYS A 360 49.25 2.74 -2.36
CA LYS A 360 48.89 1.31 -2.47
C LYS A 360 49.98 0.38 -1.85
N ASP A 361 51.23 0.75 -1.90
CA ASP A 361 52.35 0.03 -1.32
C ASP A 361 52.34 -0.01 0.22
N ARG A 362 51.53 0.86 0.84
CA ARG A 362 51.28 0.87 2.30
C ARG A 362 50.16 -0.04 2.70
N ILE A 363 49.46 -0.69 1.77
CA ILE A 363 48.27 -1.52 2.02
C ILE A 363 48.58 -2.96 1.63
N THR A 364 48.53 -3.87 2.61
CA THR A 364 48.56 -5.32 2.34
C THR A 364 47.14 -5.89 2.45
N THR A 365 46.69 -6.57 1.41
CA THR A 365 45.33 -7.15 1.37
C THR A 365 45.43 -8.66 1.46
N GLU A 366 44.72 -9.25 2.41
CA GLU A 366 44.56 -10.69 2.59
C GLU A 366 43.06 -11.06 2.60
N PHE A 367 42.75 -12.29 2.24
CA PHE A 367 41.37 -12.82 2.31
C PHE A 367 41.41 -14.27 2.77
N LYS A 368 40.60 -14.57 3.79
CA LYS A 368 40.63 -15.87 4.50
C LYS A 368 39.34 -16.68 4.32
N GLY A 369 38.35 -16.16 3.58
CA GLY A 369 37.08 -16.86 3.41
C GLY A 369 36.28 -16.94 4.69
N THR A 370 35.82 -18.13 5.02
CA THR A 370 35.00 -18.40 6.21
C THR A 370 35.76 -18.09 7.51
N SER A 371 35.14 -17.37 8.41
CA SER A 371 35.67 -17.05 9.74
C SER A 371 34.71 -17.44 10.86
N THR A 372 35.31 -17.81 11.98
CA THR A 372 34.67 -17.98 13.28
C THR A 372 35.34 -17.10 14.35
N LYS A 373 36.00 -16.02 13.91
CA LYS A 373 36.75 -15.12 14.79
C LYS A 373 35.86 -14.42 15.81
N PHE A 374 34.65 -14.14 15.46
CA PHE A 374 33.64 -13.53 16.33
C PHE A 374 32.52 -14.53 16.63
N GLU A 375 32.01 -14.52 17.87
CA GLU A 375 30.88 -15.37 18.29
C GLU A 375 29.60 -15.13 17.48
N ASN A 376 29.34 -13.86 17.15
CA ASN A 376 28.23 -13.51 16.28
C ASN A 376 28.61 -13.73 14.83
N ASP A 377 27.88 -14.63 14.14
CA ASP A 377 28.09 -14.94 12.73
C ASP A 377 28.06 -13.70 11.84
N ASP A 378 27.22 -12.72 12.16
CA ASP A 378 27.07 -11.49 11.38
C ASP A 378 28.32 -10.60 11.44
N TRP A 379 29.08 -10.67 12.54
CA TRP A 379 30.32 -9.93 12.70
C TRP A 379 31.49 -10.58 11.92
N ASN A 380 31.35 -11.83 11.53
CA ASN A 380 32.34 -12.50 10.67
C ASN A 380 32.25 -12.04 9.20
N ARG A 381 31.21 -11.25 8.81
CA ARG A 381 31.18 -10.55 7.53
C ARG A 381 31.95 -9.24 7.61
N ALA A 382 33.26 -9.32 7.59
CA ALA A 382 34.09 -8.18 7.97
C ALA A 382 35.40 -8.09 7.18
N VAL A 383 35.98 -6.89 7.21
CA VAL A 383 37.40 -6.65 6.97
C VAL A 383 38.02 -6.16 8.27
N VAL A 384 38.98 -6.92 8.78
CA VAL A 384 39.78 -6.53 9.94
C VAL A 384 40.94 -5.69 9.45
N VAL A 385 41.11 -4.52 10.05
CA VAL A 385 42.18 -3.56 9.75
C VAL A 385 43.21 -3.61 10.86
N GLU A 386 44.43 -3.97 10.53
CA GLU A 386 45.56 -4.04 11.44
C GLU A 386 46.63 -3.04 10.98
N LEU A 387 47.07 -2.17 11.89
CA LEU A 387 48.17 -1.27 11.63
C LEU A 387 49.48 -2.01 11.90
N ILE A 388 50.43 -1.92 10.98
CA ILE A 388 51.74 -2.56 11.05
C ILE A 388 52.83 -1.53 10.79
N LYS A 389 53.92 -1.64 11.53
CA LYS A 389 55.10 -0.78 11.37
C LYS A 389 56.08 -1.39 10.38
#